data_f576ec8b090040047a3fe69b50f8e4b3
#
_entry.id   f576ec8b090040047a3fe69b50f8e4b3
#
_cell.length_a   1.000
_cell.length_b   1.000
_cell.length_c   1.000
_cell.angle_alpha   90.00
_cell.angle_beta   90.00
_cell.angle_gamma   90.00
#
_symmetry.space_group_name_H-M   'P 1'
#
loop_
_entity.id
_entity.type
_entity.pdbx_description
1 polymer ?
#
loop_
_entity_poly.entity_id
_entity_poly.type
_entity_poly.pdbx_seq_one_letter_code
_entity_poly.pdbx_strand_id
1 'polypeptide(L)'
;MQVSILASGSTGNATYIETPEHQVLIDAGLSGKKIEELMNSIGRTLNDVDSLFVTHEHTDHSKGVGVLARRYGMDVYANQKTWDAMAPKIGKIKPEQKHLLEAGKVLSLGDLDVESFGVSHDAADPQFYEMHHAGHSFAIVTDTGYVSERVEGVIKDAEAILMECNHDTEMLRMGPYPWALKQRIMSDTGHLSNEDGARALIDVLGNDTKQIFLGHLSKENNIKELAHLTVENIMKQHDLAVEHDFHLLDTSPDQATALMKL
;
A
#
# COMPACT_ATOMS: atom_id res chain seq x y z
N MET A 1 -3.84 -10.88 13.58
CA MET A 1 -4.13 -9.73 12.69
C MET A 1 -4.94 -10.19 11.49
N GLN A 2 -5.83 -9.35 10.94
CA GLN A 2 -6.52 -9.65 9.68
C GLN A 2 -6.33 -8.47 8.72
N VAL A 3 -6.23 -8.74 7.43
CA VAL A 3 -5.91 -7.75 6.39
C VAL A 3 -6.84 -7.91 5.19
N SER A 4 -7.25 -6.79 4.59
CA SER A 4 -7.91 -6.75 3.27
C SER A 4 -7.42 -5.57 2.47
N ILE A 5 -6.99 -5.80 1.25
CA ILE A 5 -6.71 -4.73 0.30
C ILE A 5 -8.05 -4.30 -0.29
N LEU A 6 -8.59 -3.19 0.20
CA LEU A 6 -9.89 -2.68 -0.24
C LEU A 6 -9.84 -2.21 -1.69
N ALA A 7 -8.75 -1.54 -2.05
CA ALA A 7 -8.46 -1.12 -3.41
C ALA A 7 -6.95 -0.90 -3.57
N SER A 8 -6.41 -1.24 -4.74
CA SER A 8 -5.03 -0.93 -5.09
C SER A 8 -4.89 -0.65 -6.58
N GLY A 9 -4.34 0.51 -6.92
CA GLY A 9 -4.09 0.94 -8.29
C GLY A 9 -4.02 2.47 -8.42
N SER A 10 -3.59 2.96 -9.57
CA SER A 10 -3.40 4.38 -9.86
C SER A 10 -4.67 5.26 -9.81
N THR A 11 -5.82 4.70 -9.49
CA THR A 11 -7.10 5.42 -9.35
C THR A 11 -7.58 5.55 -7.91
N GLY A 12 -6.97 4.79 -6.99
CA GLY A 12 -7.27 4.88 -5.56
C GLY A 12 -6.80 3.65 -4.78
N ASN A 13 -6.21 3.93 -3.63
CA ASN A 13 -5.63 2.94 -2.73
C ASN A 13 -6.28 3.06 -1.36
N ALA A 14 -6.58 1.92 -0.76
CA ALA A 14 -7.03 1.80 0.63
C ALA A 14 -6.81 0.36 1.10
N THR A 15 -6.18 0.19 2.25
CA THR A 15 -5.97 -1.11 2.89
C THR A 15 -6.58 -1.09 4.28
N TYR A 16 -7.29 -2.14 4.64
CA TYR A 16 -7.88 -2.33 5.95
C TYR A 16 -7.12 -3.39 6.74
N ILE A 17 -6.84 -3.09 8.01
CA ILE A 17 -6.19 -3.99 8.95
C ILE A 17 -6.95 -3.97 10.26
N GLU A 18 -7.13 -5.14 10.87
CA GLU A 18 -7.72 -5.25 12.20
C GLU A 18 -6.93 -6.16 13.13
N THR A 19 -6.88 -5.77 14.39
CA THR A 19 -6.44 -6.54 15.55
C THR A 19 -7.60 -6.66 16.53
N PRO A 20 -7.48 -7.37 17.65
CA PRO A 20 -8.50 -7.37 18.70
C PRO A 20 -8.86 -5.98 19.26
N GLU A 21 -7.90 -5.04 19.33
CA GLU A 21 -8.10 -3.73 19.94
C GLU A 21 -8.23 -2.59 18.94
N HIS A 22 -7.69 -2.73 17.71
CA HIS A 22 -7.64 -1.65 16.72
C HIS A 22 -8.15 -2.08 15.34
N GLN A 23 -8.82 -1.12 14.68
CA GLN A 23 -9.21 -1.22 13.28
C GLN A 23 -8.69 0.02 12.53
N VAL A 24 -7.81 -0.21 11.57
CA VAL A 24 -7.10 0.88 10.92
C VAL A 24 -7.22 0.83 9.40
N LEU A 25 -7.13 2.00 8.76
CA LEU A 25 -6.95 2.13 7.32
C LEU A 25 -5.54 2.63 7.02
N ILE A 26 -4.96 2.14 5.94
CA ILE A 26 -3.80 2.76 5.30
C ILE A 26 -4.30 3.31 3.98
N ASP A 27 -4.20 4.63 3.84
CA ASP A 27 -4.72 5.44 2.75
C ASP A 27 -6.26 5.44 2.59
N ALA A 28 -6.73 6.47 1.92
CA ALA A 28 -8.12 6.69 1.58
C ALA A 28 -8.22 7.37 0.21
N GLY A 29 -7.69 6.73 -0.82
CA GLY A 29 -7.57 7.30 -2.16
C GLY A 29 -8.87 7.37 -2.95
N LEU A 30 -9.94 6.79 -2.44
CA LEU A 30 -11.26 6.76 -3.04
C LEU A 30 -12.24 7.74 -2.34
N SER A 31 -13.43 7.93 -2.89
CA SER A 31 -14.49 8.65 -2.17
C SER A 31 -14.89 7.90 -0.90
N GLY A 32 -15.25 8.62 0.16
CA GLY A 32 -15.70 7.99 1.40
C GLY A 32 -16.86 6.98 1.19
N LYS A 33 -17.78 7.27 0.25
CA LYS A 33 -18.84 6.33 -0.13
C LYS A 33 -18.29 5.02 -0.72
N LYS A 34 -17.30 5.12 -1.62
CA LYS A 34 -16.71 3.92 -2.23
C LYS A 34 -15.95 3.08 -1.20
N ILE A 35 -15.21 3.73 -0.27
CA ILE A 35 -14.53 3.01 0.82
C ILE A 35 -15.56 2.33 1.74
N GLU A 36 -16.67 3.01 2.06
CA GLU A 36 -17.78 2.41 2.83
C GLU A 36 -18.38 1.18 2.14
N GLU A 37 -18.58 1.24 0.82
CA GLU A 37 -19.05 0.09 0.02
C GLU A 37 -18.06 -1.09 0.07
N LEU A 38 -16.76 -0.82 -0.04
CA LEU A 38 -15.70 -1.85 0.02
C LEU A 38 -15.59 -2.46 1.42
N MET A 39 -15.65 -1.67 2.49
CA MET A 39 -15.70 -2.15 3.87
C MET A 39 -16.92 -3.07 4.10
N ASN A 40 -18.10 -2.64 3.63
CA ASN A 40 -19.31 -3.45 3.74
C ASN A 40 -19.19 -4.78 2.97
N SER A 41 -18.49 -4.82 1.85
CA SER A 41 -18.28 -6.04 1.06
C SER A 41 -17.47 -7.12 1.79
N ILE A 42 -16.64 -6.71 2.75
CA ILE A 42 -15.86 -7.61 3.62
C ILE A 42 -16.53 -7.81 5.00
N GLY A 43 -17.77 -7.35 5.17
CA GLY A 43 -18.51 -7.47 6.44
C GLY A 43 -17.99 -6.60 7.55
N ARG A 44 -17.40 -5.44 7.22
CA ARG A 44 -16.87 -4.45 8.19
C ARG A 44 -17.53 -3.09 7.97
N THR A 45 -17.41 -2.22 8.96
CA THR A 45 -17.97 -0.86 8.92
C THR A 45 -16.93 0.19 9.26
N LEU A 46 -17.00 1.36 8.59
CA LEU A 46 -16.14 2.49 8.90
C LEU A 46 -16.39 3.11 10.29
N ASN A 47 -17.51 2.77 10.95
CA ASN A 47 -17.76 3.25 12.31
C ASN A 47 -16.83 2.64 13.36
N ASP A 48 -16.25 1.48 13.07
CA ASP A 48 -15.35 0.77 13.97
C ASP A 48 -13.87 1.12 13.72
N VAL A 49 -13.57 1.85 12.63
CA VAL A 49 -12.21 2.27 12.30
C VAL A 49 -11.81 3.45 13.15
N ASP A 50 -10.75 3.29 13.93
CA ASP A 50 -10.23 4.30 14.84
C ASP A 50 -9.13 5.17 14.23
N SER A 51 -8.30 4.62 13.35
CA SER A 51 -7.09 5.27 12.83
C SER A 51 -6.94 5.15 11.32
N LEU A 52 -6.39 6.21 10.71
CA LEU A 52 -6.09 6.30 9.28
C LEU A 52 -4.65 6.76 9.10
N PHE A 53 -3.81 5.92 8.53
CA PHE A 53 -2.43 6.22 8.19
C PHE A 53 -2.35 6.67 6.74
N VAL A 54 -1.70 7.81 6.47
CA VAL A 54 -1.55 8.35 5.12
C VAL A 54 -0.10 8.25 4.69
N THR A 55 0.13 7.60 3.56
CA THR A 55 1.48 7.38 3.03
C THR A 55 2.06 8.65 2.43
N HIS A 56 1.29 9.34 1.59
CA HIS A 56 1.66 10.59 0.94
C HIS A 56 0.43 11.35 0.41
N GLU A 57 0.63 12.56 -0.11
CA GLU A 57 -0.45 13.52 -0.43
C GLU A 57 -1.11 13.34 -1.80
N HIS A 58 -0.70 12.38 -2.62
CA HIS A 58 -1.32 12.16 -3.93
C HIS A 58 -2.82 11.83 -3.77
N THR A 59 -3.61 12.23 -4.78
CA THR A 59 -5.07 12.17 -4.69
C THR A 59 -5.59 10.74 -4.56
N ASP A 60 -4.95 9.79 -5.20
CA ASP A 60 -5.25 8.36 -5.13
C ASP A 60 -4.84 7.68 -3.81
N HIS A 61 -4.29 8.46 -2.85
CA HIS A 61 -4.03 8.06 -1.46
C HIS A 61 -4.78 8.93 -0.44
N SER A 62 -5.06 10.20 -0.74
CA SER A 62 -5.55 11.18 0.24
C SER A 62 -6.99 11.69 0.03
N LYS A 63 -7.63 11.39 -1.09
CA LYS A 63 -8.94 11.94 -1.51
C LYS A 63 -10.05 11.84 -0.46
N GLY A 64 -10.15 10.72 0.21
CA GLY A 64 -11.19 10.43 1.22
C GLY A 64 -10.83 10.83 2.64
N VAL A 65 -9.55 11.11 2.93
CA VAL A 65 -9.01 11.33 4.29
C VAL A 65 -9.86 12.31 5.10
N GLY A 66 -10.08 13.51 4.56
CA GLY A 66 -10.80 14.52 5.29
C GLY A 66 -12.29 14.19 5.54
N VAL A 67 -12.92 13.47 4.61
CA VAL A 67 -14.33 13.05 4.76
C VAL A 67 -14.41 11.96 5.85
N LEU A 68 -13.53 10.97 5.81
CA LEU A 68 -13.51 9.88 6.78
C LEU A 68 -13.19 10.39 8.20
N ALA A 69 -12.16 11.22 8.35
CA ALA A 69 -11.81 11.81 9.64
C ALA A 69 -12.98 12.59 10.26
N ARG A 70 -13.66 13.45 9.46
CA ARG A 70 -14.79 14.24 9.98
C ARG A 70 -16.04 13.41 10.28
N ARG A 71 -16.37 12.43 9.42
CA ARG A 71 -17.61 11.68 9.52
C ARG A 71 -17.57 10.61 10.59
N TYR A 72 -16.43 9.92 10.70
CA TYR A 72 -16.27 8.75 11.55
C TYR A 72 -15.39 9.01 12.79
N GLY A 73 -14.77 10.18 12.89
CA GLY A 73 -13.98 10.56 14.05
C GLY A 73 -12.57 9.96 14.10
N MET A 74 -12.08 9.42 12.97
CA MET A 74 -10.79 8.75 12.90
C MET A 74 -9.63 9.67 13.26
N ASP A 75 -8.66 9.16 13.99
CA ASP A 75 -7.34 9.76 14.15
C ASP A 75 -6.52 9.57 12.87
N VAL A 76 -5.84 10.64 12.41
CA VAL A 76 -5.11 10.60 11.13
C VAL A 76 -3.62 10.79 11.40
N TYR A 77 -2.82 9.87 10.90
CA TYR A 77 -1.37 9.84 11.06
C TYR A 77 -0.68 10.07 9.72
N ALA A 78 0.22 11.03 9.68
CA ALA A 78 1.10 11.32 8.53
C ALA A 78 2.32 12.12 9.00
N ASN A 79 3.38 12.19 8.19
CA ASN A 79 4.48 13.09 8.47
C ASN A 79 4.11 14.56 8.19
N GLN A 80 4.93 15.49 8.68
CA GLN A 80 4.63 16.92 8.59
C GLN A 80 4.49 17.41 7.15
N LYS A 81 5.35 16.97 6.23
CA LYS A 81 5.31 17.44 4.83
C LYS A 81 4.07 16.90 4.09
N THR A 82 3.70 15.66 4.32
CA THR A 82 2.45 15.09 3.82
C THR A 82 1.25 15.85 4.34
N TRP A 83 1.22 16.20 5.65
CA TRP A 83 0.17 17.04 6.22
C TRP A 83 0.07 18.40 5.53
N ASP A 84 1.20 19.09 5.34
CA ASP A 84 1.23 20.40 4.70
C ASP A 84 0.75 20.34 3.25
N ALA A 85 1.13 19.30 2.51
CA ALA A 85 0.78 19.13 1.10
C ALA A 85 -0.68 18.69 0.88
N MET A 86 -1.25 17.85 1.77
CA MET A 86 -2.65 17.41 1.63
C MET A 86 -3.66 18.37 2.24
N ALA A 87 -3.30 19.19 3.25
CA ALA A 87 -4.22 20.07 3.98
C ALA A 87 -5.11 20.95 3.09
N PRO A 88 -4.62 21.58 2.01
CA PRO A 88 -5.45 22.38 1.12
C PRO A 88 -6.55 21.58 0.40
N LYS A 89 -6.37 20.27 0.23
CA LYS A 89 -7.24 19.40 -0.57
C LYS A 89 -8.29 18.67 0.27
N ILE A 90 -7.97 18.27 1.50
CA ILE A 90 -8.81 17.40 2.33
C ILE A 90 -9.84 18.14 3.19
N GLY A 91 -9.73 19.48 3.28
CA GLY A 91 -10.55 20.31 4.15
C GLY A 91 -10.13 20.23 5.62
N LYS A 92 -10.83 20.96 6.48
CA LYS A 92 -10.46 21.06 7.90
C LYS A 92 -10.69 19.74 8.65
N ILE A 93 -9.68 19.30 9.35
CA ILE A 93 -9.70 18.21 10.33
C ILE A 93 -9.44 18.83 11.71
N LYS A 94 -10.08 18.34 12.75
CA LYS A 94 -9.89 18.85 14.10
C LYS A 94 -8.45 18.63 14.58
N PRO A 95 -7.87 19.56 15.34
CA PRO A 95 -6.47 19.44 15.80
C PRO A 95 -6.20 18.13 16.57
N GLU A 96 -7.16 17.70 17.39
CA GLU A 96 -7.07 16.47 18.18
C GLU A 96 -7.02 15.18 17.35
N GLN A 97 -7.45 15.22 16.10
CA GLN A 97 -7.40 14.09 15.16
C GLN A 97 -6.12 14.07 14.31
N LYS A 98 -5.24 15.06 14.46
CA LYS A 98 -4.01 15.17 13.65
C LYS A 98 -2.82 14.69 14.44
N HIS A 99 -2.19 13.63 13.96
CA HIS A 99 -1.02 13.04 14.60
C HIS A 99 0.16 13.03 13.64
N LEU A 100 1.35 13.26 14.18
CA LEU A 100 2.59 13.19 13.42
C LEU A 100 3.23 11.81 13.60
N LEU A 101 3.58 11.19 12.49
CA LEU A 101 4.39 9.98 12.43
C LEU A 101 5.43 10.14 11.32
N GLU A 102 6.67 10.39 11.73
CA GLU A 102 7.78 10.58 10.80
C GLU A 102 8.40 9.25 10.39
N ALA A 103 8.94 9.18 9.18
CA ALA A 103 9.60 7.96 8.67
C ALA A 103 10.77 7.51 9.57
N GLY A 104 10.88 6.20 9.76
CA GLY A 104 11.87 5.58 10.65
C GLY A 104 11.46 5.58 12.12
N LYS A 105 10.18 5.70 12.40
CA LYS A 105 9.60 5.63 13.76
C LYS A 105 8.65 4.44 13.87
N VAL A 106 8.55 3.94 15.10
CA VAL A 106 7.53 2.97 15.50
C VAL A 106 6.53 3.66 16.40
N LEU A 107 5.25 3.53 16.08
CA LEU A 107 4.12 3.98 16.89
C LEU A 107 3.41 2.74 17.45
N SER A 108 3.30 2.67 18.78
CA SER A 108 2.53 1.61 19.44
C SER A 108 1.11 2.10 19.73
N LEU A 109 0.14 1.40 19.19
CA LEU A 109 -1.29 1.57 19.48
C LEU A 109 -1.79 0.27 20.12
N GLY A 110 -1.88 0.25 21.46
CA GLY A 110 -2.35 -0.94 22.18
C GLY A 110 -1.63 -2.22 21.76
N ASP A 111 -2.33 -3.08 21.04
CA ASP A 111 -1.83 -4.36 20.53
C ASP A 111 -1.27 -4.29 19.08
N LEU A 112 -1.19 -3.10 18.49
CA LEU A 112 -0.68 -2.86 17.13
C LEU A 112 0.53 -1.94 17.16
N ASP A 113 1.67 -2.40 16.64
CA ASP A 113 2.84 -1.56 16.38
C ASP A 113 2.89 -1.20 14.89
N VAL A 114 3.11 0.08 14.59
CA VAL A 114 3.18 0.63 13.23
C VAL A 114 4.59 1.16 13.00
N GLU A 115 5.38 0.47 12.21
CA GLU A 115 6.70 0.92 11.78
C GLU A 115 6.59 1.68 10.46
N SER A 116 7.12 2.92 10.43
CA SER A 116 7.11 3.77 9.25
C SER A 116 8.49 3.82 8.60
N PHE A 117 8.55 3.81 7.27
CA PHE A 117 9.78 3.94 6.50
C PHE A 117 9.61 4.81 5.26
N GLY A 118 10.64 5.56 4.89
CA GLY A 118 10.63 6.41 3.69
C GLY A 118 10.92 5.61 2.43
N VAL A 119 10.28 6.00 1.34
CA VAL A 119 10.47 5.44 0.00
C VAL A 119 10.86 6.51 -1.02
N SER A 120 11.27 6.11 -2.22
CA SER A 120 11.64 7.04 -3.28
C SER A 120 10.47 7.25 -4.25
N HIS A 121 9.76 8.38 -4.08
CA HIS A 121 8.63 8.74 -4.93
C HIS A 121 8.56 10.27 -5.10
N ASP A 122 7.90 10.75 -6.14
CA ASP A 122 7.75 12.16 -6.46
C ASP A 122 6.62 12.86 -5.66
N ALA A 123 6.66 12.66 -4.35
CA ALA A 123 5.75 13.26 -3.37
C ALA A 123 6.53 14.14 -2.36
N ALA A 124 5.84 14.85 -1.48
CA ALA A 124 6.45 15.80 -0.54
C ALA A 124 7.44 15.11 0.44
N ASP A 125 7.06 13.95 0.98
CA ASP A 125 7.89 13.10 1.84
C ASP A 125 7.21 11.71 1.95
N PRO A 126 7.33 10.86 0.93
CA PRO A 126 6.58 9.62 0.87
C PRO A 126 7.11 8.61 1.88
N GLN A 127 6.19 7.98 2.61
CA GLN A 127 6.49 6.91 3.56
C GLN A 127 5.46 5.80 3.47
N PHE A 128 5.88 4.59 3.82
CA PHE A 128 4.99 3.44 3.93
C PHE A 128 5.10 2.81 5.31
N TYR A 129 4.40 1.71 5.51
CA TYR A 129 4.22 1.14 6.85
C TYR A 129 4.37 -0.38 6.83
N GLU A 130 4.96 -0.90 7.90
CA GLU A 130 4.82 -2.28 8.29
C GLU A 130 4.06 -2.35 9.61
N MET A 131 3.03 -3.20 9.65
CA MET A 131 2.14 -3.39 10.79
C MET A 131 2.49 -4.68 11.51
N HIS A 132 2.65 -4.62 12.83
CA HIS A 132 3.03 -5.77 13.65
C HIS A 132 1.99 -6.03 14.75
N HIS A 133 1.59 -7.29 14.92
CA HIS A 133 0.70 -7.73 16.00
C HIS A 133 0.99 -9.19 16.35
N ALA A 134 1.34 -9.45 17.62
CA ALA A 134 1.47 -10.79 18.19
C ALA A 134 2.35 -11.76 17.36
N GLY A 135 3.44 -11.26 16.76
CA GLY A 135 4.36 -12.03 15.91
C GLY A 135 3.97 -12.13 14.44
N HIS A 136 2.85 -11.53 14.04
CA HIS A 136 2.43 -11.39 12.65
C HIS A 136 2.83 -10.02 12.11
N SER A 137 3.16 -9.93 10.81
CA SER A 137 3.47 -8.65 10.17
C SER A 137 2.86 -8.54 8.77
N PHE A 138 2.55 -7.29 8.40
CA PHE A 138 2.05 -6.93 7.08
C PHE A 138 2.73 -5.65 6.59
N ALA A 139 3.46 -5.73 5.49
CA ALA A 139 4.16 -4.62 4.87
C ALA A 139 3.45 -4.11 3.61
N ILE A 140 3.47 -2.80 3.40
CA ILE A 140 3.00 -2.16 2.16
C ILE A 140 4.18 -1.42 1.52
N VAL A 141 4.44 -1.71 0.25
CA VAL A 141 5.43 -1.01 -0.57
C VAL A 141 4.84 -0.78 -1.96
N THR A 142 4.23 0.38 -2.13
CA THR A 142 3.76 0.88 -3.43
C THR A 142 4.36 2.26 -3.69
N ASP A 143 4.12 2.82 -4.86
CA ASP A 143 4.59 4.17 -5.19
C ASP A 143 6.06 4.40 -4.85
N THR A 144 6.92 3.57 -5.44
CA THR A 144 8.37 3.71 -5.30
C THR A 144 9.07 3.39 -6.61
N GLY A 145 10.08 4.17 -6.96
CA GLY A 145 10.89 3.91 -8.15
C GLY A 145 11.91 2.78 -7.96
N TYR A 146 12.26 2.46 -6.71
CA TYR A 146 13.11 1.32 -6.34
C TYR A 146 12.94 0.98 -4.86
N VAL A 147 13.24 -0.26 -4.50
CA VAL A 147 13.30 -0.69 -3.10
C VAL A 147 14.76 -0.60 -2.65
N SER A 148 15.02 0.22 -1.61
CA SER A 148 16.37 0.41 -1.08
C SER A 148 16.71 -0.67 -0.05
N GLU A 149 18.01 -0.94 0.17
CA GLU A 149 18.49 -1.86 1.23
C GLU A 149 17.88 -1.55 2.61
N ARG A 150 17.59 -0.27 2.89
CA ARG A 150 16.91 0.13 4.13
C ARG A 150 15.47 -0.37 4.16
N VAL A 151 14.73 -0.21 3.07
CA VAL A 151 13.34 -0.70 2.97
C VAL A 151 13.32 -2.21 3.01
N GLU A 152 14.21 -2.88 2.24
CA GLU A 152 14.39 -4.33 2.29
C GLU A 152 14.61 -4.82 3.73
N GLY A 153 15.48 -4.13 4.48
CA GLY A 153 15.80 -4.50 5.86
C GLY A 153 14.62 -4.35 6.82
N VAL A 154 13.67 -3.44 6.55
CA VAL A 154 12.44 -3.29 7.36
C VAL A 154 11.45 -4.40 7.05
N ILE A 155 11.13 -4.59 5.76
CA ILE A 155 10.04 -5.51 5.33
C ILE A 155 10.47 -6.97 5.18
N LYS A 156 11.74 -7.26 5.48
CA LYS A 156 12.29 -8.61 5.36
C LYS A 156 11.55 -9.59 6.26
N ASP A 157 11.21 -10.75 5.70
CA ASP A 157 10.45 -11.81 6.39
C ASP A 157 9.03 -11.40 6.82
N ALA A 158 8.47 -10.28 6.33
CA ALA A 158 7.09 -9.93 6.59
C ALA A 158 6.16 -11.08 6.17
N GLU A 159 5.20 -11.44 7.03
CA GLU A 159 4.29 -12.56 6.78
C GLU A 159 3.39 -12.34 5.56
N ALA A 160 2.96 -11.08 5.38
CA ALA A 160 2.28 -10.67 4.17
C ALA A 160 2.84 -9.34 3.64
N ILE A 161 2.89 -9.19 2.31
CA ILE A 161 3.45 -8.02 1.64
C ILE A 161 2.50 -7.58 0.52
N LEU A 162 2.14 -6.30 0.49
CA LEU A 162 1.59 -5.65 -0.69
C LEU A 162 2.73 -4.97 -1.45
N MET A 163 3.11 -5.54 -2.59
CA MET A 163 4.22 -5.05 -3.42
C MET A 163 3.70 -4.41 -4.70
N GLU A 164 4.31 -3.30 -5.08
CA GLU A 164 4.02 -2.63 -6.35
C GLU A 164 4.43 -3.49 -7.55
N CYS A 165 3.50 -3.61 -8.50
CA CYS A 165 3.71 -4.13 -9.86
C CYS A 165 2.98 -3.18 -10.82
N ASN A 166 3.50 -1.93 -10.93
CA ASN A 166 2.74 -0.86 -11.57
C ASN A 166 2.56 -1.11 -13.07
N HIS A 167 3.62 -1.43 -13.79
CA HIS A 167 3.55 -1.50 -15.25
C HIS A 167 4.37 -2.65 -15.83
N ASP A 168 3.89 -3.15 -16.94
CA ASP A 168 4.71 -3.94 -17.87
C ASP A 168 5.57 -2.97 -18.68
N THR A 169 6.86 -3.27 -18.77
CA THR A 169 7.85 -2.39 -19.41
C THR A 169 7.55 -2.15 -20.88
N GLU A 170 7.12 -3.18 -21.64
CA GLU A 170 6.81 -3.05 -23.07
C GLU A 170 5.48 -2.34 -23.30
N MET A 171 4.43 -2.63 -22.48
CA MET A 171 3.17 -1.90 -22.55
C MET A 171 3.39 -0.41 -22.28
N LEU A 172 4.20 -0.04 -21.28
CA LEU A 172 4.53 1.35 -21.01
C LEU A 172 5.28 1.99 -22.18
N ARG A 173 6.30 1.33 -22.74
CA ARG A 173 7.08 1.84 -23.87
C ARG A 173 6.23 2.06 -25.12
N MET A 174 5.35 1.11 -25.44
CA MET A 174 4.49 1.14 -26.62
C MET A 174 3.17 1.88 -26.40
N GLY A 175 2.78 2.10 -25.16
CA GLY A 175 1.51 2.71 -24.76
C GLY A 175 1.35 4.19 -25.17
N PRO A 176 0.16 4.77 -24.96
CA PRO A 176 -0.20 6.10 -25.46
C PRO A 176 0.39 7.27 -24.68
N TYR A 177 1.05 7.03 -23.55
CA TYR A 177 1.57 8.10 -22.69
C TYR A 177 2.65 8.93 -23.38
N PRO A 178 2.69 10.27 -23.18
CA PRO A 178 3.79 11.11 -23.64
C PRO A 178 5.14 10.63 -23.08
N TRP A 179 6.20 10.78 -23.87
CA TRP A 179 7.53 10.30 -23.49
C TRP A 179 8.02 10.81 -22.13
N ALA A 180 7.78 12.09 -21.81
CA ALA A 180 8.14 12.67 -20.51
C ALA A 180 7.46 11.95 -19.34
N LEU A 181 6.19 11.54 -19.50
CA LEU A 181 5.48 10.76 -18.47
C LEU A 181 6.05 9.35 -18.35
N LYS A 182 6.37 8.70 -19.48
CA LYS A 182 7.03 7.38 -19.44
C LYS A 182 8.38 7.43 -18.71
N GLN A 183 9.20 8.45 -19.00
CA GLN A 183 10.49 8.66 -18.31
C GLN A 183 10.30 8.88 -16.80
N ARG A 184 9.28 9.65 -16.39
CA ARG A 184 8.94 9.85 -14.99
C ARG A 184 8.54 8.53 -14.32
N ILE A 185 7.67 7.74 -14.94
CA ILE A 185 7.23 6.43 -14.41
C ILE A 185 8.42 5.49 -14.23
N MET A 186 9.36 5.44 -15.17
CA MET A 186 10.55 4.59 -15.14
C MET A 186 11.73 5.17 -14.33
N SER A 187 11.55 6.31 -13.65
CA SER A 187 12.64 6.93 -12.87
C SER A 187 12.72 6.38 -11.46
N ASP A 188 13.83 6.68 -10.77
CA ASP A 188 14.04 6.31 -9.36
C ASP A 188 12.98 6.90 -8.39
N THR A 189 12.19 7.88 -8.84
CA THR A 189 11.08 8.47 -8.10
C THR A 189 9.73 8.14 -8.73
N GLY A 190 9.69 7.20 -9.66
CA GLY A 190 8.49 6.75 -10.36
C GLY A 190 7.83 5.55 -9.68
N HIS A 191 7.72 4.45 -10.45
CA HIS A 191 7.03 3.23 -10.03
C HIS A 191 7.80 1.97 -10.45
N LEU A 192 7.68 0.90 -9.67
CA LEU A 192 8.25 -0.40 -10.01
C LEU A 192 7.53 -1.01 -11.24
N SER A 193 8.31 -1.55 -12.17
CA SER A 193 7.78 -2.47 -13.17
C SER A 193 7.40 -3.81 -12.53
N ASN A 194 6.69 -4.67 -13.27
CA ASN A 194 6.41 -6.04 -12.83
C ASN A 194 7.70 -6.80 -12.51
N GLU A 195 8.74 -6.60 -13.32
CA GLU A 195 10.04 -7.22 -13.14
C GLU A 195 10.79 -6.69 -11.92
N ASP A 196 10.75 -5.38 -11.67
CA ASP A 196 11.44 -4.77 -10.54
C ASP A 196 10.74 -5.12 -9.22
N GLY A 197 9.40 -5.16 -9.20
CA GLY A 197 8.62 -5.66 -8.07
C GLY A 197 8.96 -7.12 -7.74
N ALA A 198 9.08 -7.98 -8.76
CA ALA A 198 9.47 -9.38 -8.57
C ALA A 198 10.88 -9.51 -8.00
N ARG A 199 11.85 -8.72 -8.48
CA ARG A 199 13.23 -8.73 -7.95
C ARG A 199 13.28 -8.25 -6.51
N ALA A 200 12.57 -7.16 -6.18
CA ALA A 200 12.49 -6.67 -4.81
C ALA A 200 11.89 -7.73 -3.86
N LEU A 201 10.87 -8.46 -4.31
CA LEU A 201 10.31 -9.57 -3.54
C LEU A 201 11.34 -10.67 -3.27
N ILE A 202 12.17 -11.05 -4.25
CA ILE A 202 13.21 -12.08 -4.06
C ILE A 202 14.17 -11.70 -2.92
N ASP A 203 14.51 -10.42 -2.79
CA ASP A 203 15.47 -9.93 -1.80
C ASP A 203 14.87 -9.88 -0.37
N VAL A 204 13.54 -9.78 -0.24
CA VAL A 204 12.85 -9.63 1.05
C VAL A 204 12.10 -10.86 1.54
N LEU A 205 11.83 -11.83 0.66
CA LEU A 205 11.14 -13.07 1.03
C LEU A 205 11.95 -13.88 2.04
N GLY A 206 11.27 -14.42 3.04
CA GLY A 206 11.85 -15.28 4.04
C GLY A 206 10.94 -16.44 4.41
N ASN A 207 11.29 -17.15 5.49
CA ASN A 207 10.53 -18.33 5.91
C ASN A 207 9.13 -18.02 6.44
N ASP A 208 8.93 -16.80 6.93
CA ASP A 208 7.66 -16.38 7.53
C ASP A 208 6.69 -15.80 6.50
N THR A 209 7.15 -15.45 5.30
CA THR A 209 6.29 -14.90 4.24
C THR A 209 5.32 -15.95 3.70
N LYS A 210 4.03 -15.64 3.72
CA LYS A 210 2.93 -16.52 3.30
C LYS A 210 2.07 -15.94 2.19
N GLN A 211 1.92 -14.61 2.17
CA GLN A 211 0.97 -13.92 1.29
C GLN A 211 1.66 -12.75 0.59
N ILE A 212 1.58 -12.71 -0.73
CA ILE A 212 2.11 -11.61 -1.54
C ILE A 212 0.98 -11.05 -2.39
N PHE A 213 0.59 -9.81 -2.12
CA PHE A 213 -0.38 -9.09 -2.92
C PHE A 213 0.34 -8.28 -3.99
N LEU A 214 -0.01 -8.48 -5.25
CA LEU A 214 0.47 -7.67 -6.36
C LEU A 214 -0.44 -6.45 -6.52
N GLY A 215 0.10 -5.26 -6.30
CA GLY A 215 -0.69 -4.05 -6.17
C GLY A 215 -0.25 -2.90 -7.03
N HIS A 216 -1.03 -1.83 -6.95
CA HIS A 216 -0.81 -0.55 -7.61
C HIS A 216 -0.63 -0.63 -9.13
N LEU A 217 -1.41 -1.51 -9.78
CA LEU A 217 -1.33 -1.73 -11.23
C LEU A 217 -1.83 -0.50 -12.00
N SER A 218 -1.07 -0.09 -13.01
CA SER A 218 -1.47 0.93 -13.97
C SER A 218 -2.64 0.43 -14.81
N LYS A 219 -3.67 1.24 -14.91
CA LYS A 219 -4.84 0.93 -15.74
C LYS A 219 -4.51 0.83 -17.24
N GLU A 220 -3.55 1.62 -17.72
CA GLU A 220 -3.23 1.74 -19.15
C GLU A 220 -2.01 0.91 -19.56
N ASN A 221 -1.11 0.62 -18.63
CA ASN A 221 0.19 0.01 -18.94
C ASN A 221 0.42 -1.31 -18.21
N ASN A 222 -0.65 -1.94 -17.75
CA ASN A 222 -0.59 -3.27 -17.14
C ASN A 222 -1.91 -4.01 -17.33
N ILE A 223 -1.86 -5.31 -17.18
CA ILE A 223 -3.01 -6.18 -16.97
C ILE A 223 -2.67 -7.18 -15.87
N LYS A 224 -3.65 -7.53 -15.07
CA LYS A 224 -3.49 -8.35 -13.87
C LYS A 224 -2.78 -9.68 -14.17
N GLU A 225 -3.24 -10.38 -15.18
CA GLU A 225 -2.72 -11.67 -15.59
C GLU A 225 -1.24 -11.59 -16.03
N LEU A 226 -0.84 -10.48 -16.68
CA LEU A 226 0.54 -10.27 -17.10
C LEU A 226 1.45 -9.97 -15.90
N ALA A 227 1.01 -9.12 -14.96
CA ALA A 227 1.74 -8.84 -13.73
C ALA A 227 1.97 -10.15 -12.95
N HIS A 228 0.91 -10.92 -12.72
CA HIS A 228 0.96 -12.20 -12.02
C HIS A 228 1.94 -13.17 -12.69
N LEU A 229 1.79 -13.39 -13.97
CA LEU A 229 2.64 -14.31 -14.74
C LEU A 229 4.11 -13.88 -14.76
N THR A 230 4.39 -12.58 -14.86
CA THR A 230 5.75 -12.04 -14.84
C THR A 230 6.41 -12.31 -13.49
N VAL A 231 5.73 -11.98 -12.39
CA VAL A 231 6.24 -12.21 -11.04
C VAL A 231 6.45 -13.70 -10.79
N GLU A 232 5.46 -14.53 -11.08
CA GLU A 232 5.54 -15.98 -10.91
C GLU A 232 6.73 -16.60 -11.69
N ASN A 233 6.93 -16.21 -12.95
CA ASN A 233 8.01 -16.72 -13.77
C ASN A 233 9.39 -16.32 -13.24
N ILE A 234 9.56 -15.06 -12.79
CA ILE A 234 10.82 -14.59 -12.22
C ILE A 234 11.11 -15.33 -10.91
N MET A 235 10.14 -15.49 -10.04
CA MET A 235 10.31 -16.25 -8.79
C MET A 235 10.68 -17.71 -9.05
N LYS A 236 10.02 -18.38 -9.98
CA LYS A 236 10.37 -19.75 -10.38
C LYS A 236 11.79 -19.88 -10.95
N GLN A 237 12.30 -18.87 -11.67
CA GLN A 237 13.69 -18.84 -12.15
C GLN A 237 14.72 -18.73 -10.99
N HIS A 238 14.29 -18.29 -9.83
CA HIS A 238 15.08 -18.21 -8.61
C HIS A 238 14.78 -19.36 -7.62
N ASP A 239 14.20 -20.45 -8.12
CA ASP A 239 13.89 -21.67 -7.34
C ASP A 239 12.92 -21.43 -6.16
N LEU A 240 12.10 -20.38 -6.24
CA LEU A 240 11.06 -20.09 -5.24
C LEU A 240 9.77 -20.88 -5.55
N ALA A 241 9.26 -21.56 -4.54
CA ALA A 241 8.11 -22.46 -4.69
C ALA A 241 6.79 -21.69 -4.55
N VAL A 242 6.43 -20.92 -5.59
CA VAL A 242 5.14 -20.22 -5.68
C VAL A 242 3.98 -21.21 -5.51
N GLU A 243 2.94 -20.81 -4.76
CA GLU A 243 1.76 -21.63 -4.38
C GLU A 243 2.09 -22.83 -3.47
N HIS A 244 3.33 -22.99 -3.05
CA HIS A 244 3.73 -24.00 -2.07
C HIS A 244 4.21 -23.37 -0.76
N ASP A 245 5.17 -22.44 -0.84
CA ASP A 245 5.73 -21.78 0.34
C ASP A 245 4.98 -20.47 0.65
N PHE A 246 4.49 -19.80 -0.38
CA PHE A 246 3.67 -18.59 -0.31
C PHE A 246 2.69 -18.50 -1.48
N HIS A 247 1.68 -17.64 -1.34
CA HIS A 247 0.66 -17.42 -2.37
C HIS A 247 0.80 -16.04 -3.00
N LEU A 248 0.72 -15.97 -4.34
CA LEU A 248 0.56 -14.73 -5.08
C LEU A 248 -0.92 -14.37 -5.19
N LEU A 249 -1.28 -13.18 -4.77
CA LEU A 249 -2.66 -12.70 -4.72
C LEU A 249 -2.81 -11.43 -5.55
N ASP A 250 -3.79 -11.43 -6.42
CA ASP A 250 -4.11 -10.25 -7.22
C ASP A 250 -4.96 -9.27 -6.42
N THR A 251 -4.73 -7.99 -6.66
CA THR A 251 -5.57 -6.90 -6.14
C THR A 251 -6.45 -6.28 -7.22
N SER A 252 -7.33 -5.37 -6.84
CA SER A 252 -8.21 -4.65 -7.76
C SER A 252 -8.35 -3.19 -7.31
N PRO A 253 -8.52 -2.24 -8.25
CA PRO A 253 -8.77 -0.85 -7.91
C PRO A 253 -10.20 -0.59 -7.40
N ASP A 254 -11.12 -1.55 -7.53
CA ASP A 254 -12.56 -1.36 -7.26
C ASP A 254 -13.24 -2.51 -6.52
N GLN A 255 -12.51 -3.58 -6.18
CA GLN A 255 -12.99 -4.74 -5.44
C GLN A 255 -12.03 -5.10 -4.32
N ALA A 256 -12.55 -5.26 -3.11
CA ALA A 256 -11.76 -5.67 -1.96
C ALA A 256 -11.34 -7.15 -2.08
N THR A 257 -10.14 -7.47 -1.61
CA THR A 257 -9.76 -8.87 -1.35
C THR A 257 -10.57 -9.42 -0.19
N ALA A 258 -10.67 -10.74 -0.07
CA ALA A 258 -11.23 -11.34 1.13
C ALA A 258 -10.46 -10.83 2.38
N LEU A 259 -11.16 -10.73 3.51
CA LEU A 259 -10.52 -10.44 4.78
C LEU A 259 -9.74 -11.69 5.22
N MET A 260 -8.42 -11.59 5.23
CA MET A 260 -7.50 -12.71 5.46
C MET A 260 -6.90 -12.62 6.85
N LYS A 261 -6.80 -13.75 7.52
CA LYS A 261 -6.09 -13.87 8.80
C LYS A 261 -4.63 -14.19 8.54
N LEU A 262 -3.76 -13.43 9.17
CA LEU A 262 -2.32 -13.69 9.31
C LEU A 262 -2.06 -14.41 10.62
#